data_e9b4251f67a0473c5867750dcf455d67
#
_entry.id   e9b4251f67a0473c5867750dcf455d67
#
_cell.length_a   1.000
_cell.length_b   1.000
_cell.length_c   1.000
_cell.angle_alpha   90.00
_cell.angle_beta   90.00
_cell.angle_gamma   90.00
#
_symmetry.space_group_name_H-M   'P 1'
#
loop_
_entity.id
_entity.type
_entity.pdbx_description
1 polymer ?
#
loop_
_entity_poly.entity_id
_entity_poly.type
_entity_poly.pdbx_seq_one_letter_code
_entity_poly.pdbx_strand_id
1 'polypeptide(L)'
;MQAAANPATSRQPYRIGKTFASGLVWFRRDLRATDHAALHYALRHCTQVWCVFVFDRDILDPLLARGLQADRRVEFIRQSLLELAETLAAAGGGLIVLHDRAHTAIPALARALDAEAVFANHDYEPAANARDEAVRQALSAQACALFTFKDQAVFERDEILNGQGKPFSVFTPYKNAWLRSVEPFDLRPYPVDPYLPALAPVPAAYRQPVPTLAQLGFHASNLAEIAMPTGASGAQALFEEFTERMADYGRRRDYPALRGPSYLSVHLRFGTISIRTLARAAHAAVLRGGADSAGAAVWLSELVWRDFYFMILHHHPRVAAGAAFHPAYDAIRWQDGDTGERYFRAWCDAATGYPLIDAAMLQIRQSGYMHNRLRMVTASFLVKDLGVDWRRGEQYFADQLNDFDLAANNGGWQWAASTGCDAQPWFRIFNPVTQSQKFDPQGRFIRKYLPQLAALPDKYLHAPWTAPEAVLADAGVRLGDNYPRPLVQHDVARQQTLRRYEVVKQVAKQEVKGAGAQD
;
A
#
# COMPACT_ATOMS: atom_id res chain seq x y z
N MET A 1 66.46 23.51 18.75
CA MET A 1 65.94 22.16 18.52
C MET A 1 64.59 22.28 17.84
N GLN A 2 64.57 22.06 16.52
CA GLN A 2 63.42 22.12 15.68
C GLN A 2 62.62 20.80 15.83
N ALA A 3 61.33 20.91 16.15
CA ALA A 3 60.41 19.79 16.12
C ALA A 3 59.91 19.57 14.66
N ALA A 4 60.20 18.39 14.14
CA ALA A 4 59.77 17.97 12.80
C ALA A 4 58.26 17.78 12.75
N ALA A 5 57.59 18.45 11.80
CA ALA A 5 56.20 18.25 11.45
C ALA A 5 56.02 16.92 10.72
N ASN A 6 55.13 16.09 11.22
CA ASN A 6 54.74 14.83 10.61
C ASN A 6 53.82 15.12 9.41
N PRO A 7 54.06 14.63 8.17
CA PRO A 7 53.16 14.85 7.06
C PRO A 7 51.90 13.99 7.23
N ALA A 8 50.76 14.66 7.33
CA ALA A 8 49.45 14.03 7.26
C ALA A 8 49.31 13.27 5.93
N THR A 9 49.32 11.94 5.98
CA THR A 9 48.99 11.06 4.87
C THR A 9 47.52 11.26 4.50
N SER A 10 47.26 12.00 3.43
CA SER A 10 45.98 12.07 2.78
C SER A 10 45.62 10.66 2.27
N ARG A 11 44.78 9.96 2.98
CA ARG A 11 44.16 8.72 2.48
C ARG A 11 43.31 9.11 1.26
N GLN A 12 43.81 8.88 0.06
CA GLN A 12 43.00 8.91 -1.15
C GLN A 12 41.85 7.89 -0.96
N PRO A 13 40.58 8.27 -1.25
CA PRO A 13 39.49 7.32 -1.19
C PRO A 13 39.78 6.19 -2.18
N TYR A 14 39.66 4.94 -1.73
CA TYR A 14 39.76 3.76 -2.58
C TYR A 14 38.83 3.95 -3.79
N ARG A 15 39.38 4.21 -4.98
CA ARG A 15 38.63 4.15 -6.23
C ARG A 15 38.32 2.68 -6.49
N ILE A 16 37.13 2.22 -6.15
CA ILE A 16 36.58 0.95 -6.63
C ILE A 16 36.45 1.15 -8.14
N GLY A 17 37.18 0.37 -8.93
CA GLY A 17 37.07 0.38 -10.39
C GLY A 17 35.63 0.10 -10.80
N LYS A 18 35.13 0.82 -11.83
CA LYS A 18 33.80 0.53 -12.39
C LYS A 18 33.79 -0.88 -12.97
N THR A 19 32.76 -1.65 -12.65
CA THR A 19 32.62 -3.04 -13.08
C THR A 19 32.07 -3.14 -14.51
N PHE A 20 31.20 -2.17 -14.89
CA PHE A 20 30.50 -2.13 -16.16
C PHE A 20 30.75 -0.79 -16.87
N ALA A 21 30.84 -0.81 -18.20
CA ALA A 21 30.92 0.41 -18.99
C ALA A 21 29.57 1.14 -18.95
N SER A 22 28.47 0.39 -19.04
CA SER A 22 27.12 0.96 -19.14
C SER A 22 26.08 0.19 -18.30
N GLY A 23 25.11 0.93 -17.74
CA GLY A 23 24.02 0.38 -16.96
C GLY A 23 22.70 1.09 -17.20
N LEU A 24 21.61 0.37 -16.97
CA LEU A 24 20.25 0.88 -17.06
C LEU A 24 19.53 0.68 -15.70
N VAL A 25 19.00 1.75 -15.11
CA VAL A 25 18.17 1.68 -13.90
C VAL A 25 16.70 1.68 -14.29
N TRP A 26 16.00 0.62 -13.97
CA TRP A 26 14.58 0.46 -14.24
C TRP A 26 13.75 0.84 -13.00
N PHE A 27 13.22 2.07 -13.00
CA PHE A 27 12.31 2.58 -11.98
C PHE A 27 10.91 1.98 -12.11
N ARG A 28 10.25 1.71 -10.97
CA ARG A 28 8.90 1.12 -10.92
C ARG A 28 8.08 1.69 -9.77
N ARG A 29 8.19 1.10 -8.57
CA ARG A 29 7.55 1.52 -7.31
C ARG A 29 8.56 2.21 -6.38
N ASP A 30 9.40 3.04 -6.93
CA ASP A 30 10.58 3.63 -6.29
C ASP A 30 10.92 5.00 -6.90
N LEU A 31 9.86 5.83 -7.10
CA LEU A 31 9.90 7.08 -7.87
C LEU A 31 10.60 8.22 -7.10
N ARG A 32 11.89 8.02 -6.80
CA ARG A 32 12.75 9.00 -6.13
C ARG A 32 14.20 8.84 -6.56
N ALA A 33 14.98 9.93 -6.50
CA ALA A 33 16.41 9.91 -6.83
C ALA A 33 17.32 9.82 -5.60
N THR A 34 16.78 9.83 -4.38
CA THR A 34 17.53 9.78 -3.12
C THR A 34 17.23 8.49 -2.35
N ASP A 35 18.22 7.98 -1.59
CA ASP A 35 18.11 6.74 -0.82
C ASP A 35 17.46 5.61 -1.63
N HIS A 36 18.03 5.33 -2.82
CA HIS A 36 17.50 4.38 -3.80
C HIS A 36 18.53 3.29 -4.08
N ALA A 37 18.23 2.05 -3.71
CA ALA A 37 19.22 0.97 -3.75
C ALA A 37 19.73 0.68 -5.16
N ALA A 38 18.86 0.42 -6.13
CA ALA A 38 19.27 0.10 -7.50
C ALA A 38 20.04 1.25 -8.15
N LEU A 39 19.61 2.50 -7.97
CA LEU A 39 20.32 3.68 -8.51
C LEU A 39 21.70 3.81 -7.87
N HIS A 40 21.82 3.66 -6.55
CA HIS A 40 23.10 3.69 -5.85
C HIS A 40 24.08 2.67 -6.43
N TYR A 41 23.65 1.41 -6.56
CA TYR A 41 24.53 0.35 -7.06
C TYR A 41 24.88 0.54 -8.53
N ALA A 42 23.92 0.93 -9.37
CA ALA A 42 24.19 1.25 -10.78
C ALA A 42 25.24 2.35 -10.92
N LEU A 43 25.02 3.50 -10.27
CA LEU A 43 25.94 4.64 -10.33
C LEU A 43 27.32 4.32 -9.75
N ARG A 44 27.39 3.46 -8.75
CA ARG A 44 28.65 3.04 -8.14
C ARG A 44 29.45 2.10 -9.04
N HIS A 45 28.79 1.22 -9.78
CA HIS A 45 29.44 0.14 -10.52
C HIS A 45 29.52 0.37 -12.03
N CYS A 46 28.76 1.31 -12.61
CA CYS A 46 28.79 1.60 -14.04
C CYS A 46 29.49 2.95 -14.32
N THR A 47 30.15 3.04 -15.47
CA THR A 47 30.74 4.29 -15.95
C THR A 47 29.66 5.26 -16.45
N GLN A 48 28.66 4.73 -17.17
CA GLN A 48 27.48 5.45 -17.65
C GLN A 48 26.20 4.75 -17.19
N VAL A 49 25.22 5.53 -16.73
CA VAL A 49 23.93 5.01 -16.24
C VAL A 49 22.78 5.80 -16.84
N TRP A 50 21.88 5.11 -17.52
CA TRP A 50 20.59 5.66 -17.95
C TRP A 50 19.50 5.22 -16.99
N CYS A 51 18.48 6.06 -16.86
CA CYS A 51 17.30 5.79 -16.04
C CYS A 51 16.08 5.62 -16.95
N VAL A 52 15.26 4.60 -16.69
CA VAL A 52 14.04 4.33 -17.45
C VAL A 52 12.87 4.03 -16.55
N PHE A 53 11.68 4.50 -16.95
CA PHE A 53 10.39 4.07 -16.44
C PHE A 53 9.53 3.57 -17.61
N VAL A 54 8.78 2.51 -17.37
CA VAL A 54 7.83 1.97 -18.36
C VAL A 54 6.41 2.07 -17.79
N PHE A 55 5.55 2.85 -18.45
CA PHE A 55 4.11 2.69 -18.29
C PHE A 55 3.73 1.36 -18.90
N ASP A 56 3.68 0.33 -18.05
CA ASP A 56 3.55 -1.06 -18.47
C ASP A 56 2.12 -1.37 -18.92
N ARG A 57 1.95 -1.70 -20.20
CA ARG A 57 0.65 -2.03 -20.78
C ARG A 57 0.02 -3.27 -20.18
N ASP A 58 0.84 -4.21 -19.65
CA ASP A 58 0.30 -5.38 -18.94
C ASP A 58 -0.40 -4.97 -17.62
N ILE A 59 -0.12 -3.76 -17.10
CA ILE A 59 -0.80 -3.16 -15.94
C ILE A 59 -1.93 -2.22 -16.39
N LEU A 60 -1.69 -1.37 -17.40
CA LEU A 60 -2.63 -0.30 -17.78
C LEU A 60 -3.79 -0.82 -18.64
N ASP A 61 -3.53 -1.72 -19.60
CA ASP A 61 -4.58 -2.25 -20.48
C ASP A 61 -5.74 -2.92 -19.70
N PRO A 62 -5.47 -3.73 -18.64
CA PRO A 62 -6.53 -4.27 -17.77
C PRO A 62 -7.33 -3.22 -17.00
N LEU A 63 -6.73 -2.08 -16.60
CA LEU A 63 -7.46 -0.98 -15.97
C LEU A 63 -8.45 -0.35 -16.96
N LEU A 64 -7.98 -0.06 -18.17
CA LEU A 64 -8.80 0.50 -19.25
C LEU A 64 -9.93 -0.45 -19.64
N ALA A 65 -9.66 -1.75 -19.75
CA ALA A 65 -10.66 -2.77 -20.06
C ALA A 65 -11.79 -2.86 -19.01
N ARG A 66 -11.50 -2.49 -17.75
CA ARG A 66 -12.50 -2.40 -16.67
C ARG A 66 -13.20 -1.03 -16.58
N GLY A 67 -12.91 -0.11 -17.51
CA GLY A 67 -13.50 1.23 -17.54
C GLY A 67 -12.87 2.23 -16.57
N LEU A 68 -11.71 1.94 -15.99
CA LEU A 68 -10.99 2.82 -15.06
C LEU A 68 -10.17 3.86 -15.84
N GLN A 69 -10.84 4.71 -16.63
CA GLN A 69 -10.18 5.70 -17.48
C GLN A 69 -9.73 6.97 -16.75
N ALA A 70 -10.23 7.25 -15.54
CA ALA A 70 -9.84 8.39 -14.71
C ALA A 70 -9.17 7.89 -13.42
N ASP A 71 -8.01 7.24 -13.57
CA ASP A 71 -7.31 6.61 -12.44
C ASP A 71 -6.31 7.59 -11.79
N ARG A 72 -6.57 7.95 -10.54
CA ARG A 72 -5.71 8.85 -9.75
C ARG A 72 -4.28 8.35 -9.59
N ARG A 73 -4.07 7.03 -9.61
CA ARG A 73 -2.73 6.41 -9.47
C ARG A 73 -1.89 6.66 -10.70
N VAL A 74 -2.46 6.54 -11.88
CA VAL A 74 -1.77 6.83 -13.16
C VAL A 74 -1.38 8.30 -13.22
N GLU A 75 -2.28 9.20 -12.79
CA GLU A 75 -1.99 10.62 -12.72
C GLU A 75 -0.92 10.94 -11.65
N PHE A 76 -0.98 10.33 -10.46
CA PHE A 76 0.03 10.47 -9.42
C PHE A 76 1.42 10.01 -9.88
N ILE A 77 1.49 8.84 -10.53
CA ILE A 77 2.74 8.32 -11.13
C ILE A 77 3.28 9.33 -12.14
N ARG A 78 2.43 9.79 -13.06
CA ARG A 78 2.84 10.75 -14.09
C ARG A 78 3.42 12.04 -13.49
N GLN A 79 2.76 12.62 -12.51
CA GLN A 79 3.25 13.83 -11.83
C GLN A 79 4.56 13.57 -11.08
N SER A 80 4.68 12.42 -10.41
CA SER A 80 5.91 12.01 -9.74
C SER A 80 7.08 11.78 -10.72
N LEU A 81 6.78 11.29 -11.94
CA LEU A 81 7.79 11.12 -12.99
C LEU A 81 8.27 12.45 -13.58
N LEU A 82 7.41 13.47 -13.66
CA LEU A 82 7.83 14.82 -14.08
C LEU A 82 8.88 15.36 -13.12
N GLU A 83 8.63 15.30 -11.81
CA GLU A 83 9.58 15.74 -10.77
C GLU A 83 10.88 14.90 -10.80
N LEU A 84 10.76 13.58 -10.93
CA LEU A 84 11.92 12.69 -11.01
C LEU A 84 12.77 12.98 -12.24
N ALA A 85 12.15 13.22 -13.41
CA ALA A 85 12.83 13.55 -14.64
C ALA A 85 13.61 14.88 -14.53
N GLU A 86 13.00 15.90 -13.92
CA GLU A 86 13.65 17.18 -13.64
C GLU A 86 14.85 17.02 -12.69
N THR A 87 14.66 16.24 -11.61
CA THR A 87 15.71 15.96 -10.63
C THR A 87 16.92 15.26 -11.27
N LEU A 88 16.67 14.23 -12.09
CA LEU A 88 17.73 13.50 -12.78
C LEU A 88 18.40 14.38 -13.87
N ALA A 89 17.65 15.21 -14.56
CA ALA A 89 18.20 16.14 -15.56
C ALA A 89 19.09 17.21 -14.92
N ALA A 90 18.68 17.77 -13.78
CA ALA A 90 19.50 18.71 -13.00
C ALA A 90 20.82 18.09 -12.51
N ALA A 91 20.85 16.77 -12.31
CA ALA A 91 22.04 16.01 -11.95
C ALA A 91 22.89 15.56 -13.16
N GLY A 92 22.59 16.02 -14.38
CA GLY A 92 23.35 15.70 -15.61
C GLY A 92 22.85 14.45 -16.35
N GLY A 93 21.79 13.81 -15.89
CA GLY A 93 21.18 12.63 -16.51
C GLY A 93 19.85 12.92 -17.21
N GLY A 94 18.84 12.16 -16.87
CA GLY A 94 17.46 12.29 -17.32
C GLY A 94 16.69 10.97 -17.17
N LEU A 95 15.42 10.98 -17.56
CA LEU A 95 14.55 9.82 -17.47
C LEU A 95 13.98 9.47 -18.85
N ILE A 96 14.23 8.25 -19.31
CA ILE A 96 13.56 7.67 -20.46
C ILE A 96 12.20 7.17 -19.99
N VAL A 97 11.11 7.59 -20.63
CA VAL A 97 9.77 7.12 -20.28
C VAL A 97 9.16 6.44 -21.50
N LEU A 98 8.79 5.17 -21.33
CA LEU A 98 8.19 4.36 -22.37
C LEU A 98 6.74 4.00 -22.01
N HIS A 99 5.89 3.81 -23.04
CA HIS A 99 4.56 3.24 -22.89
C HIS A 99 4.50 1.96 -23.73
N ASP A 100 4.83 0.84 -23.10
CA ASP A 100 4.95 -0.46 -23.77
C ASP A 100 4.87 -1.58 -22.71
N ARG A 101 5.06 -2.82 -23.10
CA ARG A 101 5.19 -3.97 -22.19
C ARG A 101 6.61 -4.04 -21.63
N ALA A 102 6.75 -3.98 -20.32
CA ALA A 102 8.07 -3.90 -19.69
C ALA A 102 8.95 -5.10 -20.01
N HIS A 103 8.36 -6.32 -20.12
CA HIS A 103 9.11 -7.55 -20.41
C HIS A 103 9.75 -7.56 -21.81
N THR A 104 9.28 -6.75 -22.74
CA THR A 104 9.86 -6.55 -24.08
C THR A 104 10.67 -5.26 -24.18
N ALA A 105 10.15 -4.16 -23.61
CA ALA A 105 10.75 -2.83 -23.72
C ALA A 105 12.11 -2.73 -23.01
N ILE A 106 12.24 -3.30 -21.81
CA ILE A 106 13.50 -3.23 -21.05
C ILE A 106 14.64 -3.97 -21.75
N PRO A 107 14.50 -5.22 -22.21
CA PRO A 107 15.57 -5.89 -22.98
C PRO A 107 15.89 -5.18 -24.30
N ALA A 108 14.88 -4.67 -25.01
CA ALA A 108 15.09 -3.93 -26.26
C ALA A 108 15.87 -2.63 -26.02
N LEU A 109 15.54 -1.87 -24.98
CA LEU A 109 16.24 -0.65 -24.60
C LEU A 109 17.67 -0.95 -24.13
N ALA A 110 17.88 -1.98 -23.32
CA ALA A 110 19.20 -2.41 -22.88
C ALA A 110 20.11 -2.70 -24.08
N ARG A 111 19.61 -3.44 -25.09
CA ARG A 111 20.33 -3.71 -26.33
C ARG A 111 20.64 -2.44 -27.11
N ALA A 112 19.65 -1.55 -27.27
CA ALA A 112 19.80 -0.32 -28.05
C ALA A 112 20.82 0.67 -27.43
N LEU A 113 21.05 0.56 -26.12
CA LEU A 113 22.00 1.37 -25.35
C LEU A 113 23.31 0.65 -25.05
N ASP A 114 23.52 -0.56 -25.57
CA ASP A 114 24.65 -1.44 -25.22
C ASP A 114 24.86 -1.56 -23.70
N ALA A 115 23.75 -1.66 -22.94
CA ALA A 115 23.83 -1.78 -21.50
C ALA A 115 24.30 -3.17 -21.08
N GLU A 116 25.39 -3.25 -20.34
CA GLU A 116 25.96 -4.48 -19.80
C GLU A 116 25.17 -5.02 -18.60
N ALA A 117 24.46 -4.12 -17.90
CA ALA A 117 23.68 -4.48 -16.74
C ALA A 117 22.40 -3.62 -16.59
N VAL A 118 21.33 -4.24 -16.12
CA VAL A 118 20.09 -3.60 -15.70
C VAL A 118 19.98 -3.71 -14.18
N PHE A 119 19.52 -2.65 -13.53
CA PHE A 119 19.38 -2.54 -12.08
C PHE A 119 17.93 -2.19 -11.73
N ALA A 120 17.31 -2.94 -10.81
CA ALA A 120 15.94 -2.69 -10.37
C ALA A 120 15.78 -3.00 -8.88
N ASN A 121 14.77 -2.44 -8.22
CA ASN A 121 14.45 -2.83 -6.85
C ASN A 121 13.43 -3.98 -6.83
N HIS A 122 13.40 -4.80 -5.79
CA HIS A 122 12.50 -5.93 -5.68
C HIS A 122 11.03 -5.50 -5.68
N ASP A 123 10.17 -6.34 -6.22
CA ASP A 123 8.73 -6.36 -6.01
C ASP A 123 8.33 -7.70 -5.39
N TYR A 124 7.17 -7.76 -4.73
CA TYR A 124 6.72 -8.95 -3.99
C TYR A 124 5.44 -9.54 -4.58
N GLU A 125 4.80 -8.84 -5.51
CA GLU A 125 3.57 -9.28 -6.16
C GLU A 125 3.89 -10.41 -7.18
N PRO A 126 3.13 -11.51 -7.24
CA PRO A 126 3.43 -12.63 -8.14
C PRO A 126 3.53 -12.24 -9.61
N ALA A 127 2.64 -11.36 -10.08
CA ALA A 127 2.69 -10.86 -11.47
C ALA A 127 3.98 -10.07 -11.75
N ALA A 128 4.44 -9.26 -10.79
CA ALA A 128 5.69 -8.52 -10.91
C ALA A 128 6.90 -9.46 -10.92
N ASN A 129 6.90 -10.49 -10.06
CA ASN A 129 7.96 -11.50 -10.06
C ASN A 129 8.02 -12.28 -11.39
N ALA A 130 6.87 -12.65 -11.96
CA ALA A 130 6.82 -13.32 -13.27
C ALA A 130 7.34 -12.41 -14.40
N ARG A 131 6.97 -11.13 -14.39
CA ARG A 131 7.49 -10.13 -15.33
C ARG A 131 9.00 -9.97 -15.19
N ASP A 132 9.51 -9.84 -13.96
CA ASP A 132 10.93 -9.64 -13.67
C ASP A 132 11.76 -10.87 -14.11
N GLU A 133 11.21 -12.07 -13.98
CA GLU A 133 11.84 -13.29 -14.47
C GLU A 133 11.88 -13.34 -16.01
N ALA A 134 10.81 -12.95 -16.68
CA ALA A 134 10.80 -12.84 -18.14
C ALA A 134 11.83 -11.81 -18.65
N VAL A 135 11.96 -10.65 -17.97
CA VAL A 135 13.00 -9.67 -18.26
C VAL A 135 14.39 -10.25 -18.04
N ARG A 136 14.62 -10.96 -16.94
CA ARG A 136 15.90 -11.61 -16.63
C ARG A 136 16.33 -12.58 -17.71
N GLN A 137 15.43 -13.44 -18.17
CA GLN A 137 15.70 -14.41 -19.23
C GLN A 137 16.04 -13.71 -20.55
N ALA A 138 15.27 -12.70 -20.94
CA ALA A 138 15.51 -11.95 -22.18
C ALA A 138 16.83 -11.17 -22.15
N LEU A 139 17.21 -10.59 -21.01
CA LEU A 139 18.49 -9.92 -20.82
C LEU A 139 19.67 -10.93 -20.85
N SER A 140 19.52 -12.07 -20.17
CA SER A 140 20.53 -13.12 -20.16
C SER A 140 20.84 -13.65 -21.57
N ALA A 141 19.82 -13.79 -22.43
CA ALA A 141 19.99 -14.19 -23.83
C ALA A 141 20.83 -13.20 -24.66
N GLN A 142 21.04 -11.99 -24.21
CA GLN A 142 21.88 -10.97 -24.85
C GLN A 142 23.13 -10.58 -24.01
N ALA A 143 23.52 -11.46 -23.07
CA ALA A 143 24.68 -11.27 -22.18
C ALA A 143 24.59 -10.00 -21.29
N CYS A 144 23.38 -9.52 -21.01
CA CYS A 144 23.12 -8.41 -20.08
C CYS A 144 22.62 -8.97 -18.74
N ALA A 145 23.20 -8.53 -17.64
CA ALA A 145 22.82 -8.98 -16.30
C ALA A 145 21.66 -8.17 -15.73
N LEU A 146 20.73 -8.82 -14.99
CA LEU A 146 19.73 -8.13 -14.16
C LEU A 146 20.10 -8.25 -12.68
N PHE A 147 20.43 -7.12 -12.05
CA PHE A 147 20.68 -7.00 -10.62
C PHE A 147 19.45 -6.43 -9.92
N THR A 148 19.03 -7.07 -8.84
CA THR A 148 17.85 -6.63 -8.08
C THR A 148 18.18 -6.45 -6.59
N PHE A 149 17.53 -5.46 -5.94
CA PHE A 149 17.87 -5.00 -4.60
C PHE A 149 16.63 -4.81 -3.72
N LYS A 150 16.78 -5.08 -2.44
CA LYS A 150 15.79 -4.72 -1.43
C LYS A 150 15.69 -3.20 -1.30
N ASP A 151 14.47 -2.64 -1.40
CA ASP A 151 14.24 -1.20 -1.26
C ASP A 151 12.89 -0.86 -0.63
N GLN A 152 11.84 -1.65 -0.89
CA GLN A 152 10.48 -1.39 -0.45
C GLN A 152 10.19 -1.85 0.99
N ALA A 153 11.05 -2.67 1.58
CA ALA A 153 10.94 -3.22 2.92
C ALA A 153 12.24 -2.99 3.69
N VAL A 154 12.17 -2.95 5.02
CA VAL A 154 13.36 -3.00 5.86
C VAL A 154 13.88 -4.43 5.94
N PHE A 155 12.98 -5.38 6.21
CA PHE A 155 13.26 -6.80 6.09
C PHE A 155 12.30 -7.46 5.11
N GLU A 156 12.85 -8.32 4.24
CA GLU A 156 12.08 -9.00 3.21
C GLU A 156 12.21 -10.52 3.29
N ARG A 157 11.25 -11.23 2.71
CA ARG A 157 11.31 -12.69 2.48
C ARG A 157 11.68 -13.47 3.75
N ASP A 158 12.89 -14.07 3.76
CA ASP A 158 13.39 -14.96 4.81
C ASP A 158 14.25 -14.24 5.86
N GLU A 159 14.36 -12.92 5.82
CA GLU A 159 15.24 -12.18 6.74
C GLU A 159 14.72 -12.19 8.19
N ILE A 160 13.40 -12.35 8.40
CA ILE A 160 12.79 -12.50 9.74
C ILE A 160 12.01 -13.81 9.81
N LEU A 161 12.63 -14.83 10.36
CA LEU A 161 12.05 -16.15 10.58
C LEU A 161 11.96 -16.48 12.08
N ASN A 162 11.09 -17.41 12.44
CA ASN A 162 10.97 -17.91 13.81
C ASN A 162 12.14 -18.84 14.19
N GLY A 163 12.22 -19.27 15.45
CA GLY A 163 13.29 -20.13 15.94
C GLY A 163 13.40 -21.52 15.27
N GLN A 164 12.44 -21.88 14.41
CA GLN A 164 12.45 -23.12 13.61
C GLN A 164 12.79 -22.85 12.12
N GLY A 165 13.19 -21.63 11.76
CA GLY A 165 13.47 -21.24 10.38
C GLY A 165 12.22 -21.13 9.50
N LYS A 166 11.03 -20.92 10.08
CA LYS A 166 9.75 -20.79 9.36
C LYS A 166 9.23 -19.36 9.41
N PRO A 167 8.44 -18.92 8.41
CA PRO A 167 7.79 -17.62 8.45
C PRO A 167 6.80 -17.53 9.61
N PHE A 168 6.63 -16.31 10.11
CA PHE A 168 5.61 -16.03 11.12
C PHE A 168 4.24 -15.95 10.48
N SER A 169 3.22 -16.48 11.17
CA SER A 169 1.81 -16.32 10.79
C SER A 169 1.05 -15.37 11.72
N VAL A 170 1.71 -14.82 12.76
CA VAL A 170 1.13 -13.90 13.75
C VAL A 170 2.02 -12.67 13.84
N PHE A 171 1.41 -11.49 13.78
CA PHE A 171 2.11 -10.22 13.72
C PHE A 171 2.95 -9.89 14.97
N THR A 172 2.38 -10.07 16.16
CA THR A 172 3.10 -9.68 17.40
C THR A 172 4.44 -10.38 17.58
N PRO A 173 4.57 -11.70 17.39
CA PRO A 173 5.87 -12.37 17.40
C PRO A 173 6.80 -11.89 16.28
N TYR A 174 6.28 -11.66 15.05
CA TYR A 174 7.05 -11.10 13.94
C TYR A 174 7.61 -9.72 14.29
N LYS A 175 6.77 -8.80 14.74
CA LYS A 175 7.19 -7.46 15.16
C LYS A 175 8.28 -7.51 16.23
N ASN A 176 8.13 -8.39 17.23
CA ASN A 176 9.11 -8.52 18.28
C ASN A 176 10.46 -9.07 17.76
N ALA A 177 10.43 -9.99 16.80
CA ALA A 177 11.63 -10.46 16.11
C ALA A 177 12.25 -9.33 15.28
N TRP A 178 11.46 -8.62 14.48
CA TRP A 178 11.88 -7.47 13.67
C TRP A 178 12.58 -6.40 14.53
N LEU A 179 11.98 -6.00 15.66
CA LEU A 179 12.55 -5.00 16.57
C LEU A 179 13.84 -5.44 17.27
N ARG A 180 14.05 -6.76 17.46
CA ARG A 180 15.32 -7.29 17.97
C ARG A 180 16.40 -7.38 16.91
N SER A 181 16.02 -7.55 15.65
CA SER A 181 16.95 -7.75 14.54
C SER A 181 17.40 -6.44 13.90
N VAL A 182 16.60 -5.36 14.02
CA VAL A 182 16.89 -4.10 13.36
C VAL A 182 18.12 -3.43 13.97
N GLU A 183 19.10 -3.16 13.12
CA GLU A 183 20.32 -2.44 13.43
C GLU A 183 20.42 -1.12 12.64
N PRO A 184 21.28 -0.17 13.04
CA PRO A 184 21.51 1.05 12.27
C PRO A 184 21.90 0.80 10.82
N PHE A 185 22.52 -0.33 10.54
CA PHE A 185 22.87 -0.77 9.18
C PHE A 185 21.66 -0.98 8.29
N ASP A 186 20.57 -1.58 8.80
CA ASP A 186 19.36 -1.87 8.04
C ASP A 186 18.58 -0.62 7.67
N LEU A 187 18.74 0.43 8.47
CA LEU A 187 18.06 1.72 8.32
C LEU A 187 18.92 2.79 7.63
N ARG A 188 20.15 2.47 7.24
CA ARG A 188 21.03 3.43 6.55
C ARG A 188 20.51 3.77 5.16
N PRO A 189 20.64 5.03 4.72
CA PRO A 189 20.31 5.40 3.35
C PRO A 189 21.34 4.82 2.36
N TYR A 190 20.90 4.62 1.13
CA TYR A 190 21.77 4.38 -0.02
C TYR A 190 22.17 5.74 -0.62
N PRO A 191 23.40 6.23 -0.41
CA PRO A 191 23.83 7.54 -0.90
C PRO A 191 23.96 7.52 -2.42
N VAL A 192 23.27 8.44 -3.08
CA VAL A 192 23.29 8.60 -4.55
C VAL A 192 24.24 9.72 -4.96
N ASP A 193 24.21 10.85 -4.24
CA ASP A 193 24.90 12.09 -4.58
C ASP A 193 26.39 11.93 -4.94
N PRO A 194 27.21 11.12 -4.22
CA PRO A 194 28.64 10.99 -4.56
C PRO A 194 28.90 10.34 -5.92
N TYR A 195 27.90 9.69 -6.51
CA TYR A 195 28.01 8.90 -7.73
C TYR A 195 27.25 9.50 -8.92
N LEU A 196 26.55 10.63 -8.75
CA LEU A 196 25.81 11.34 -9.79
C LEU A 196 26.60 11.60 -11.09
N PRO A 197 27.93 11.84 -11.08
CA PRO A 197 28.69 12.00 -12.31
C PRO A 197 28.65 10.78 -13.26
N ALA A 198 28.16 9.62 -12.83
CA ALA A 198 27.93 8.48 -13.70
C ALA A 198 26.59 8.53 -14.45
N LEU A 199 25.69 9.46 -14.11
CA LEU A 199 24.45 9.65 -14.87
C LEU A 199 24.77 10.08 -16.30
N ALA A 200 24.11 9.45 -17.27
CA ALA A 200 24.24 9.77 -18.68
C ALA A 200 23.00 10.54 -19.18
N PRO A 201 23.16 11.55 -20.03
CA PRO A 201 22.04 12.26 -20.63
C PRO A 201 21.19 11.33 -21.49
N VAL A 202 19.89 11.60 -21.57
CA VAL A 202 18.97 10.83 -22.40
C VAL A 202 19.40 10.91 -23.87
N PRO A 203 19.63 9.76 -24.55
CA PRO A 203 19.98 9.74 -25.97
C PRO A 203 18.90 10.40 -26.82
N ALA A 204 19.29 11.06 -27.92
CA ALA A 204 18.37 11.85 -28.77
C ALA A 204 17.14 11.05 -29.24
N ALA A 205 17.33 9.76 -29.56
CA ALA A 205 16.25 8.87 -30.00
C ALA A 205 15.16 8.64 -28.93
N TYR A 206 15.47 8.83 -27.64
CA TYR A 206 14.57 8.60 -26.51
C TYR A 206 14.20 9.90 -25.77
N ARG A 207 14.63 11.05 -26.27
CA ARG A 207 14.36 12.37 -25.67
C ARG A 207 12.94 12.83 -25.98
N GLN A 208 11.98 12.17 -25.35
CA GLN A 208 10.55 12.48 -25.44
C GLN A 208 10.07 13.00 -24.07
N PRO A 209 9.07 13.90 -24.05
CA PRO A 209 8.43 14.29 -22.80
C PRO A 209 7.72 13.10 -22.15
N VAL A 210 7.49 13.17 -20.83
CA VAL A 210 6.65 12.19 -20.14
C VAL A 210 5.26 12.15 -20.82
N PRO A 211 4.75 10.98 -21.22
CA PRO A 211 3.49 10.88 -21.92
C PRO A 211 2.33 11.58 -21.19
N THR A 212 1.45 12.22 -21.92
CA THR A 212 0.22 12.79 -21.37
C THR A 212 -0.75 11.66 -20.98
N LEU A 213 -1.70 11.94 -20.09
CA LEU A 213 -2.74 10.96 -19.73
C LEU A 213 -3.48 10.46 -20.98
N ALA A 214 -3.82 11.37 -21.93
CA ALA A 214 -4.49 11.01 -23.18
C ALA A 214 -3.65 10.04 -24.03
N GLN A 215 -2.34 10.21 -24.12
CA GLN A 215 -1.44 9.27 -24.82
C GLN A 215 -1.38 7.89 -24.16
N LEU A 216 -1.63 7.83 -22.83
CA LEU A 216 -1.72 6.59 -22.07
C LEU A 216 -3.14 5.95 -22.14
N GLY A 217 -4.12 6.63 -22.76
CA GLY A 217 -5.51 6.19 -22.81
C GLY A 217 -6.37 6.61 -21.62
N PHE A 218 -5.85 7.51 -20.75
CA PHE A 218 -6.53 7.96 -19.55
C PHE A 218 -6.99 9.42 -19.66
N HIS A 219 -7.98 9.76 -18.83
CA HIS A 219 -8.44 11.13 -18.61
C HIS A 219 -7.91 11.68 -17.29
N ALA A 220 -7.94 12.99 -17.12
CA ALA A 220 -7.65 13.63 -15.84
C ALA A 220 -8.64 13.13 -14.78
N SER A 221 -8.11 12.79 -13.61
CA SER A 221 -8.89 12.47 -12.42
C SER A 221 -9.16 13.74 -11.60
N ASN A 222 -9.78 13.60 -10.42
CA ASN A 222 -9.91 14.70 -9.48
C ASN A 222 -8.69 14.82 -8.51
N LEU A 223 -7.52 14.34 -8.89
CA LEU A 223 -6.33 14.34 -8.03
C LEU A 223 -5.96 15.77 -7.57
N ALA A 224 -6.05 16.75 -8.47
CA ALA A 224 -5.80 18.14 -8.15
C ALA A 224 -6.83 18.73 -7.15
N GLU A 225 -8.10 18.33 -7.27
CA GLU A 225 -9.18 18.81 -6.39
C GLU A 225 -9.04 18.31 -4.95
N ILE A 226 -8.56 17.06 -4.78
CA ILE A 226 -8.31 16.50 -3.45
C ILE A 226 -6.98 16.97 -2.84
N ALA A 227 -6.25 17.84 -3.54
CA ALA A 227 -4.99 18.44 -3.11
C ALA A 227 -3.99 17.40 -2.56
N MET A 228 -3.87 16.24 -3.21
CA MET A 228 -2.91 15.22 -2.82
C MET A 228 -1.50 15.63 -3.28
N PRO A 229 -0.56 15.83 -2.36
CA PRO A 229 0.83 16.07 -2.73
C PRO A 229 1.40 14.90 -3.56
N THR A 230 2.17 15.18 -4.59
CA THR A 230 2.78 14.19 -5.47
C THR A 230 4.30 14.29 -5.46
N GLY A 231 4.99 13.29 -6.00
CA GLY A 231 6.44 13.29 -6.08
C GLY A 231 7.17 13.09 -4.75
N ALA A 232 8.49 13.20 -4.79
CA ALA A 232 9.33 13.10 -3.61
C ALA A 232 9.20 14.35 -2.72
N SER A 233 9.01 15.52 -3.31
CA SER A 233 8.77 16.78 -2.59
C SER A 233 7.49 16.75 -1.78
N GLY A 234 6.39 16.24 -2.36
CA GLY A 234 5.12 16.06 -1.67
C GLY A 234 5.21 15.05 -0.52
N ALA A 235 5.95 13.96 -0.72
CA ALA A 235 6.22 12.98 0.32
C ALA A 235 7.01 13.56 1.49
N GLN A 236 8.02 14.35 1.19
CA GLN A 236 8.87 15.01 2.18
C GLN A 236 8.06 16.01 3.02
N ALA A 237 7.26 16.86 2.37
CA ALA A 237 6.40 17.83 3.06
C ALA A 237 5.39 17.16 4.01
N LEU A 238 4.75 16.06 3.57
CA LEU A 238 3.85 15.28 4.43
C LEU A 238 4.58 14.63 5.60
N PHE A 239 5.80 14.16 5.37
CA PHE A 239 6.60 13.53 6.42
C PHE A 239 7.05 14.56 7.47
N GLU A 240 7.52 15.73 7.06
CA GLU A 240 7.90 16.83 7.96
C GLU A 240 6.70 17.25 8.83
N GLU A 241 5.55 17.52 8.21
CA GLU A 241 4.32 17.83 8.93
C GLU A 241 3.90 16.71 9.91
N PHE A 242 4.07 15.46 9.51
CA PHE A 242 3.74 14.34 10.39
C PHE A 242 4.70 14.22 11.57
N THR A 243 5.99 14.53 11.42
CA THR A 243 6.95 14.44 12.54
C THR A 243 6.58 15.36 13.70
N GLU A 244 5.96 16.51 13.43
CA GLU A 244 5.48 17.46 14.47
C GLU A 244 4.36 16.88 15.35
N ARG A 245 3.60 15.89 14.84
CA ARG A 245 2.46 15.28 15.55
C ARG A 245 2.59 13.78 15.77
N MET A 246 3.75 13.21 15.46
CA MET A 246 4.03 11.77 15.61
C MET A 246 3.82 11.28 17.06
N ALA A 247 4.14 12.12 18.05
CA ALA A 247 3.92 11.84 19.47
C ALA A 247 2.46 11.48 19.80
N ASP A 248 1.51 12.11 19.12
CA ASP A 248 0.07 11.93 19.32
C ASP A 248 -0.52 10.77 18.48
N TYR A 249 0.28 10.17 17.62
CA TYR A 249 -0.22 9.18 16.67
C TYR A 249 -1.05 8.07 17.33
N GLY A 250 -0.57 7.47 18.40
CA GLY A 250 -1.26 6.40 19.11
C GLY A 250 -2.64 6.78 19.64
N ARG A 251 -2.81 8.07 20.02
CA ARG A 251 -4.08 8.59 20.56
C ARG A 251 -5.07 9.03 19.47
N ARG A 252 -4.58 9.48 18.31
CA ARG A 252 -5.40 10.14 17.27
C ARG A 252 -5.66 9.25 16.07
N ARG A 253 -4.87 8.20 15.85
CA ARG A 253 -4.88 7.36 14.65
C ARG A 253 -6.22 6.65 14.37
N ASP A 254 -7.06 6.45 15.37
CA ASP A 254 -8.31 5.72 15.22
C ASP A 254 -9.53 6.61 14.92
N TYR A 255 -9.37 7.93 14.99
CA TYR A 255 -10.47 8.89 14.83
C TYR A 255 -10.45 9.53 13.43
N PRO A 256 -11.38 9.14 12.53
CA PRO A 256 -11.35 9.58 11.12
C PRO A 256 -11.61 11.08 10.93
N ALA A 257 -12.24 11.75 11.91
CA ALA A 257 -12.44 13.19 11.91
C ALA A 257 -11.18 13.99 12.28
N LEU A 258 -10.13 13.31 12.78
CA LEU A 258 -8.88 13.95 13.20
C LEU A 258 -7.77 13.74 12.17
N ARG A 259 -6.87 14.72 12.05
CA ARG A 259 -5.63 14.57 11.29
C ARG A 259 -4.63 13.71 12.11
N GLY A 260 -4.92 12.40 12.24
CA GLY A 260 -4.12 11.41 12.99
C GLY A 260 -3.08 10.68 12.12
N PRO A 261 -3.46 10.09 10.98
CA PRO A 261 -2.56 9.34 10.09
C PRO A 261 -1.45 10.19 9.48
N SER A 262 -0.37 9.53 9.02
CA SER A 262 0.74 10.21 8.33
C SER A 262 0.40 10.60 6.88
N TYR A 263 -0.59 9.98 6.26
CA TYR A 263 -0.97 10.11 4.85
C TYR A 263 0.13 9.72 3.85
N LEU A 264 1.13 8.95 4.29
CA LEU A 264 2.28 8.51 3.48
C LEU A 264 2.05 7.20 2.73
N SER A 265 0.87 6.58 2.82
CA SER A 265 0.63 5.26 2.23
C SER A 265 0.77 5.24 0.70
N VAL A 266 0.29 6.29 0.00
CA VAL A 266 0.46 6.43 -1.45
C VAL A 266 1.94 6.60 -1.81
N HIS A 267 2.66 7.39 -1.04
CA HIS A 267 4.10 7.61 -1.24
C HIS A 267 4.94 6.35 -0.98
N LEU A 268 4.53 5.52 -0.01
CA LEU A 268 5.13 4.19 0.21
C LEU A 268 4.76 3.19 -0.90
N ARG A 269 3.54 3.30 -1.48
CA ARG A 269 3.14 2.46 -2.61
C ARG A 269 3.98 2.72 -3.84
N PHE A 270 4.24 3.98 -4.18
CA PHE A 270 4.99 4.37 -5.37
C PHE A 270 6.46 4.72 -5.09
N GLY A 271 6.90 4.58 -3.84
CA GLY A 271 8.29 4.74 -3.44
C GLY A 271 8.85 6.14 -3.65
N THR A 272 8.01 7.17 -3.61
CA THR A 272 8.44 8.58 -3.64
C THR A 272 9.12 9.02 -2.34
N ILE A 273 9.05 8.17 -1.30
CA ILE A 273 9.85 8.26 -0.07
C ILE A 273 10.38 6.89 0.32
N SER A 274 11.58 6.84 0.89
CA SER A 274 12.18 5.59 1.36
C SER A 274 11.57 5.11 2.68
N ILE A 275 11.24 3.81 2.75
CA ILE A 275 10.81 3.16 4.00
C ILE A 275 11.90 3.26 5.07
N ARG A 276 13.20 3.20 4.69
CA ARG A 276 14.33 3.32 5.64
C ARG A 276 14.35 4.69 6.30
N THR A 277 14.06 5.75 5.56
CA THR A 277 13.96 7.11 6.11
C THR A 277 12.87 7.19 7.18
N LEU A 278 11.69 6.65 6.91
CA LEU A 278 10.56 6.66 7.84
C LEU A 278 10.85 5.79 9.07
N ALA A 279 11.31 4.56 8.85
CA ALA A 279 11.62 3.63 9.94
C ALA A 279 12.76 4.15 10.83
N ARG A 280 13.80 4.76 10.23
CA ARG A 280 14.91 5.38 10.99
C ARG A 280 14.40 6.51 11.89
N ALA A 281 13.55 7.39 11.38
CA ALA A 281 13.01 8.50 12.18
C ALA A 281 12.14 7.99 13.34
N ALA A 282 11.25 7.03 13.07
CA ALA A 282 10.42 6.41 14.11
C ALA A 282 11.28 5.66 15.16
N HIS A 283 12.21 4.84 14.72
CA HIS A 283 13.11 4.08 15.60
C HIS A 283 13.97 5.00 16.45
N ALA A 284 14.54 6.07 15.87
CA ALA A 284 15.30 7.06 16.62
C ALA A 284 14.43 7.78 17.67
N ALA A 285 13.17 8.08 17.36
CA ALA A 285 12.25 8.68 18.34
C ALA A 285 11.93 7.71 19.49
N VAL A 286 11.77 6.42 19.20
CA VAL A 286 11.60 5.38 20.23
C VAL A 286 12.83 5.29 21.14
N LEU A 287 14.04 5.27 20.56
CA LEU A 287 15.28 5.16 21.32
C LEU A 287 15.58 6.38 22.19
N ARG A 288 15.18 7.59 21.75
CA ARG A 288 15.31 8.80 22.59
C ARG A 288 14.44 8.75 23.84
N GLY A 289 13.37 7.96 23.83
CA GLY A 289 12.44 7.90 24.97
C GLY A 289 11.61 9.19 25.14
N GLY A 290 10.99 9.34 26.32
CA GLY A 290 10.18 10.52 26.65
C GLY A 290 8.75 10.44 26.10
N ALA A 291 8.04 11.60 26.12
CA ALA A 291 6.63 11.68 25.76
C ALA A 291 6.34 11.28 24.30
N ASP A 292 7.31 11.49 23.42
CA ASP A 292 7.15 11.26 21.97
C ASP A 292 7.31 9.79 21.56
N SER A 293 7.96 9.00 22.40
CA SER A 293 8.32 7.61 22.08
C SER A 293 7.11 6.69 21.90
N ALA A 294 6.04 6.89 22.66
CA ALA A 294 4.85 6.05 22.60
C ALA A 294 4.13 6.16 21.23
N GLY A 295 3.94 7.36 20.73
CA GLY A 295 3.35 7.58 19.40
C GLY A 295 4.23 7.04 18.28
N ALA A 296 5.54 7.28 18.36
CA ALA A 296 6.52 6.76 17.40
C ALA A 296 6.57 5.23 17.38
N ALA A 297 6.50 4.57 18.54
CA ALA A 297 6.48 3.11 18.63
C ALA A 297 5.23 2.50 17.96
N VAL A 298 4.06 3.14 18.14
CA VAL A 298 2.83 2.71 17.46
C VAL A 298 2.97 2.91 15.95
N TRP A 299 3.51 4.06 15.50
CA TRP A 299 3.68 4.29 14.06
C TRP A 299 4.73 3.36 13.44
N LEU A 300 5.86 3.11 14.12
CA LEU A 300 6.85 2.12 13.68
C LEU A 300 6.21 0.73 13.52
N SER A 301 5.31 0.35 14.43
CA SER A 301 4.56 -0.90 14.31
C SER A 301 3.73 -0.97 13.02
N GLU A 302 3.20 0.14 12.51
CA GLU A 302 2.46 0.16 11.23
C GLU A 302 3.40 -0.02 10.02
N LEU A 303 4.63 0.49 10.09
CA LEU A 303 5.65 0.24 9.08
C LEU A 303 6.08 -1.24 9.08
N VAL A 304 6.17 -1.85 10.27
CA VAL A 304 6.46 -3.29 10.41
C VAL A 304 5.31 -4.17 9.90
N TRP A 305 4.03 -3.74 10.03
CA TRP A 305 2.89 -4.43 9.41
C TRP A 305 3.04 -4.57 7.90
N ARG A 306 3.62 -3.57 7.23
CA ARG A 306 3.85 -3.59 5.80
C ARG A 306 4.88 -4.67 5.43
N ASP A 307 6.01 -4.77 6.15
CA ASP A 307 7.01 -5.82 5.96
C ASP A 307 6.40 -7.21 6.24
N PHE A 308 5.57 -7.34 7.28
CA PHE A 308 4.87 -8.57 7.62
C PHE A 308 3.97 -9.05 6.47
N TYR A 309 3.18 -8.18 5.87
CA TYR A 309 2.30 -8.57 4.77
C TYR A 309 3.07 -8.90 3.49
N PHE A 310 4.21 -8.26 3.22
CA PHE A 310 5.10 -8.68 2.14
C PHE A 310 5.69 -10.08 2.38
N MET A 311 6.10 -10.37 3.60
CA MET A 311 6.58 -11.70 3.99
C MET A 311 5.46 -12.76 3.83
N ILE A 312 4.24 -12.45 4.27
CA ILE A 312 3.07 -13.34 4.08
C ILE A 312 2.82 -13.59 2.59
N LEU A 313 2.80 -12.55 1.77
CA LEU A 313 2.57 -12.69 0.33
C LEU A 313 3.64 -13.54 -0.36
N HIS A 314 4.90 -13.38 0.06
CA HIS A 314 6.03 -14.15 -0.47
C HIS A 314 5.91 -15.66 -0.15
N HIS A 315 5.63 -16.00 1.11
CA HIS A 315 5.58 -17.40 1.57
C HIS A 315 4.26 -18.11 1.26
N HIS A 316 3.18 -17.35 1.06
CA HIS A 316 1.84 -17.89 0.82
C HIS A 316 1.22 -17.33 -0.48
N PRO A 317 1.80 -17.61 -1.66
CA PRO A 317 1.35 -17.02 -2.93
C PRO A 317 -0.11 -17.36 -3.27
N ARG A 318 -0.70 -18.40 -2.67
CA ARG A 318 -2.11 -18.75 -2.83
C ARG A 318 -3.06 -17.61 -2.44
N VAL A 319 -2.67 -16.75 -1.48
CA VAL A 319 -3.53 -15.64 -1.06
C VAL A 319 -3.66 -14.59 -2.17
N ALA A 320 -2.60 -14.40 -2.97
CA ALA A 320 -2.65 -13.52 -4.15
C ALA A 320 -3.58 -14.03 -5.26
N ALA A 321 -3.84 -15.34 -5.29
CA ALA A 321 -4.80 -15.97 -6.20
C ALA A 321 -6.24 -15.97 -5.65
N GLY A 322 -6.52 -15.21 -4.59
CA GLY A 322 -7.83 -15.10 -3.98
C GLY A 322 -8.23 -16.26 -3.05
N ALA A 323 -7.29 -17.16 -2.69
CA ALA A 323 -7.58 -18.20 -1.70
C ALA A 323 -7.49 -17.64 -0.27
N ALA A 324 -8.25 -18.22 0.66
CA ALA A 324 -8.10 -17.92 2.08
C ALA A 324 -6.72 -18.37 2.58
N PHE A 325 -6.12 -17.66 3.52
CA PHE A 325 -4.85 -18.09 4.12
C PHE A 325 -4.98 -19.48 4.76
N HIS A 326 -6.07 -19.69 5.52
CA HIS A 326 -6.44 -21.00 6.07
C HIS A 326 -7.43 -21.70 5.14
N PRO A 327 -7.08 -22.86 4.52
CA PRO A 327 -7.89 -23.53 3.50
C PRO A 327 -9.34 -23.83 3.91
N ALA A 328 -9.58 -24.19 5.16
CA ALA A 328 -10.92 -24.49 5.67
C ALA A 328 -11.94 -23.35 5.45
N TYR A 329 -11.47 -22.10 5.35
CA TYR A 329 -12.33 -20.94 5.13
C TYR A 329 -12.77 -20.78 3.67
N ASP A 330 -12.14 -21.48 2.71
CA ASP A 330 -12.60 -21.50 1.32
C ASP A 330 -13.95 -22.24 1.17
N ALA A 331 -14.36 -23.03 2.18
CA ALA A 331 -15.64 -23.71 2.23
C ALA A 331 -16.82 -22.78 2.62
N ILE A 332 -16.59 -21.53 3.00
CA ILE A 332 -17.65 -20.59 3.39
C ILE A 332 -18.52 -20.27 2.17
N ARG A 333 -19.83 -20.43 2.34
CA ARG A 333 -20.82 -20.02 1.35
C ARG A 333 -21.25 -18.59 1.61
N TRP A 334 -20.89 -17.71 0.71
CA TRP A 334 -21.26 -16.31 0.78
C TRP A 334 -22.67 -16.03 0.30
N GLN A 335 -23.20 -14.86 0.61
CA GLN A 335 -24.46 -14.39 0.06
C GLN A 335 -24.27 -14.05 -1.41
N ASP A 336 -24.97 -14.75 -2.28
CA ASP A 336 -24.94 -14.65 -3.73
C ASP A 336 -26.31 -14.29 -4.32
N GLY A 337 -26.44 -14.41 -5.66
CA GLY A 337 -27.65 -14.09 -6.39
C GLY A 337 -28.08 -12.63 -6.26
N ASP A 338 -29.34 -12.34 -6.55
CA ASP A 338 -29.90 -10.97 -6.57
C ASP A 338 -29.73 -10.24 -5.23
N THR A 339 -29.83 -10.97 -4.13
CA THR A 339 -29.65 -10.38 -2.79
C THR A 339 -28.21 -9.99 -2.55
N GLY A 340 -27.24 -10.86 -2.86
CA GLY A 340 -25.82 -10.57 -2.75
C GLY A 340 -25.41 -9.39 -3.64
N GLU A 341 -25.93 -9.33 -4.86
CA GLU A 341 -25.69 -8.26 -5.79
C GLU A 341 -26.26 -6.92 -5.30
N ARG A 342 -27.49 -6.91 -4.83
CA ARG A 342 -28.14 -5.73 -4.24
C ARG A 342 -27.36 -5.20 -3.03
N TYR A 343 -26.89 -6.09 -2.15
CA TYR A 343 -26.13 -5.73 -0.96
C TYR A 343 -24.78 -5.13 -1.33
N PHE A 344 -24.09 -5.76 -2.28
CA PHE A 344 -22.79 -5.25 -2.76
C PHE A 344 -22.91 -3.88 -3.41
N ARG A 345 -23.90 -3.69 -4.29
CA ARG A 345 -24.14 -2.37 -4.94
C ARG A 345 -24.46 -1.30 -3.92
N ALA A 346 -25.37 -1.57 -2.99
CA ALA A 346 -25.71 -0.58 -1.96
C ALA A 346 -24.50 -0.22 -1.09
N TRP A 347 -23.61 -1.19 -0.80
CA TRP A 347 -22.36 -0.92 -0.11
C TRP A 347 -21.42 -0.05 -0.95
N CYS A 348 -21.22 -0.37 -2.22
CA CYS A 348 -20.42 0.44 -3.14
C CYS A 348 -20.97 1.87 -3.30
N ASP A 349 -22.30 2.00 -3.33
CA ASP A 349 -23.01 3.27 -3.55
C ASP A 349 -23.22 4.11 -2.30
N ALA A 350 -22.69 3.67 -1.14
CA ALA A 350 -22.89 4.35 0.14
C ALA A 350 -24.38 4.50 0.52
N ALA A 351 -25.14 3.45 0.30
CA ALA A 351 -26.58 3.40 0.51
C ALA A 351 -27.01 2.23 1.43
N THR A 352 -26.19 1.94 2.44
CA THR A 352 -26.43 0.85 3.39
C THR A 352 -27.43 1.23 4.50
N GLY A 353 -27.67 2.50 4.73
CA GLY A 353 -28.44 3.03 5.85
C GLY A 353 -27.68 3.07 7.18
N TYR A 354 -26.39 2.74 7.17
CA TYR A 354 -25.48 2.85 8.31
C TYR A 354 -24.53 4.03 8.11
N PRO A 355 -24.71 5.16 8.82
CA PRO A 355 -24.06 6.43 8.48
C PRO A 355 -22.53 6.38 8.43
N LEU A 356 -21.86 5.67 9.36
CA LEU A 356 -20.41 5.56 9.34
C LEU A 356 -19.91 4.76 8.12
N ILE A 357 -20.64 3.72 7.73
CA ILE A 357 -20.32 2.91 6.54
C ILE A 357 -20.47 3.76 5.29
N ASP A 358 -21.64 4.42 5.15
CA ASP A 358 -21.96 5.22 3.97
C ASP A 358 -20.99 6.42 3.83
N ALA A 359 -20.67 7.10 4.93
CA ALA A 359 -19.67 8.18 4.94
C ALA A 359 -18.25 7.68 4.53
N ALA A 360 -17.87 6.48 4.97
CA ALA A 360 -16.58 5.90 4.60
C ALA A 360 -16.53 5.49 3.11
N MET A 361 -17.62 4.95 2.59
CA MET A 361 -17.72 4.61 1.16
C MET A 361 -17.76 5.85 0.28
N LEU A 362 -18.34 6.95 0.73
CA LEU A 362 -18.22 8.25 0.05
C LEU A 362 -16.79 8.80 0.10
N GLN A 363 -16.09 8.65 1.22
CA GLN A 363 -14.68 9.08 1.33
C GLN A 363 -13.82 8.41 0.27
N ILE A 364 -13.87 7.08 0.14
CA ILE A 364 -13.05 6.37 -0.86
C ILE A 364 -13.42 6.75 -2.29
N ARG A 365 -14.69 6.89 -2.62
CA ARG A 365 -15.16 7.30 -3.96
C ARG A 365 -14.68 8.70 -4.33
N GLN A 366 -14.78 9.65 -3.42
CA GLN A 366 -14.43 11.06 -3.65
C GLN A 366 -12.92 11.30 -3.68
N SER A 367 -12.14 10.56 -2.87
CA SER A 367 -10.73 10.88 -2.66
C SER A 367 -9.74 9.75 -2.99
N GLY A 368 -10.21 8.52 -3.21
CA GLY A 368 -9.33 7.35 -3.31
C GLY A 368 -8.58 7.03 -2.02
N TYR A 369 -8.98 7.65 -0.91
CA TYR A 369 -8.45 7.41 0.43
C TYR A 369 -9.57 6.93 1.35
N MET A 370 -9.26 5.97 2.20
CA MET A 370 -10.11 5.61 3.34
C MET A 370 -9.24 5.44 4.58
N HIS A 371 -9.65 6.08 5.66
CA HIS A 371 -9.00 5.95 6.96
C HIS A 371 -8.93 4.50 7.42
N ASN A 372 -7.79 4.04 7.99
CA ASN A 372 -7.58 2.61 8.32
C ASN A 372 -8.70 2.01 9.18
N ARG A 373 -9.15 2.72 10.23
CA ARG A 373 -10.27 2.26 11.07
C ARG A 373 -11.53 2.01 10.26
N LEU A 374 -11.79 2.84 9.27
CA LEU A 374 -12.95 2.70 8.41
C LEU A 374 -12.80 1.54 7.41
N ARG A 375 -11.59 1.26 6.90
CA ARG A 375 -11.34 0.05 6.09
C ARG A 375 -11.73 -1.21 6.85
N MET A 376 -11.35 -1.31 8.14
CA MET A 376 -11.72 -2.43 9.00
C MET A 376 -13.24 -2.52 9.22
N VAL A 377 -13.90 -1.40 9.48
CA VAL A 377 -15.34 -1.36 9.80
C VAL A 377 -16.18 -1.65 8.55
N THR A 378 -15.86 -1.05 7.40
CA THR A 378 -16.59 -1.26 6.13
C THR A 378 -16.38 -2.67 5.58
N ALA A 379 -15.17 -3.23 5.69
CA ALA A 379 -14.89 -4.60 5.29
C ALA A 379 -15.62 -5.61 6.20
N SER A 380 -15.57 -5.40 7.51
CA SER A 380 -16.34 -6.22 8.45
C SER A 380 -17.84 -6.15 8.17
N PHE A 381 -18.38 -4.98 7.85
CA PHE A 381 -19.80 -4.82 7.52
C PHE A 381 -20.18 -5.61 6.25
N LEU A 382 -19.40 -5.45 5.16
CA LEU A 382 -19.64 -6.20 3.93
C LEU A 382 -19.67 -7.72 4.17
N VAL A 383 -18.68 -8.22 4.89
CA VAL A 383 -18.48 -9.67 5.08
C VAL A 383 -19.39 -10.25 6.15
N LYS A 384 -19.53 -9.53 7.29
CA LYS A 384 -20.19 -10.09 8.48
C LYS A 384 -21.66 -9.67 8.61
N ASP A 385 -22.03 -8.48 8.15
CA ASP A 385 -23.41 -8.02 8.20
C ASP A 385 -24.15 -8.33 6.88
N LEU A 386 -23.54 -8.05 5.73
CA LEU A 386 -24.15 -8.34 4.44
C LEU A 386 -23.88 -9.77 3.94
N GLY A 387 -22.86 -10.43 4.48
CA GLY A 387 -22.48 -11.80 4.11
C GLY A 387 -21.90 -11.95 2.70
N VAL A 388 -21.50 -10.86 2.07
CA VAL A 388 -20.92 -10.83 0.72
C VAL A 388 -19.47 -11.31 0.77
N ASP A 389 -19.03 -11.99 -0.31
CA ASP A 389 -17.64 -12.47 -0.44
C ASP A 389 -16.65 -11.32 -0.32
N TRP A 390 -15.68 -11.48 0.58
CA TRP A 390 -14.63 -10.50 0.83
C TRP A 390 -13.81 -10.16 -0.42
N ARG A 391 -13.67 -11.09 -1.38
CA ARG A 391 -12.92 -10.89 -2.63
C ARG A 391 -13.54 -9.80 -3.49
N ARG A 392 -14.86 -9.64 -3.45
CA ARG A 392 -15.56 -8.55 -4.15
C ARG A 392 -15.19 -7.19 -3.56
N GLY A 393 -15.15 -7.09 -2.24
CA GLY A 393 -14.73 -5.88 -1.54
C GLY A 393 -13.25 -5.58 -1.74
N GLU A 394 -12.38 -6.60 -1.71
CA GLU A 394 -10.95 -6.48 -2.01
C GLU A 394 -10.72 -5.88 -3.41
N GLN A 395 -11.42 -6.39 -4.41
CA GLN A 395 -11.33 -5.88 -5.79
C GLN A 395 -11.85 -4.43 -5.89
N TYR A 396 -12.96 -4.10 -5.21
CA TYR A 396 -13.46 -2.73 -5.17
C TYR A 396 -12.43 -1.76 -4.55
N PHE A 397 -11.77 -2.16 -3.47
CA PHE A 397 -10.69 -1.36 -2.88
C PHE A 397 -9.48 -1.27 -3.81
N ALA A 398 -9.14 -2.35 -4.52
CA ALA A 398 -8.08 -2.34 -5.52
C ALA A 398 -8.35 -1.34 -6.66
N ASP A 399 -9.62 -1.15 -7.03
CA ASP A 399 -10.02 -0.20 -8.07
C ASP A 399 -10.11 1.25 -7.58
N GLN A 400 -10.42 1.48 -6.30
CA GLN A 400 -10.68 2.81 -5.76
C GLN A 400 -9.51 3.45 -5.01
N LEU A 401 -8.68 2.64 -4.32
CA LEU A 401 -7.63 3.17 -3.43
C LEU A 401 -6.42 3.68 -4.22
N ASN A 402 -6.00 4.91 -3.91
CA ASN A 402 -4.76 5.48 -4.44
C ASN A 402 -3.52 4.73 -3.95
N ASP A 403 -3.57 4.22 -2.72
CA ASP A 403 -2.49 3.48 -2.06
C ASP A 403 -2.62 1.96 -2.19
N PHE A 404 -3.37 1.47 -3.17
CA PHE A 404 -3.55 0.03 -3.35
C PHE A 404 -2.20 -0.70 -3.42
N ASP A 405 -2.02 -1.62 -2.47
CA ASP A 405 -0.92 -2.57 -2.39
C ASP A 405 -1.51 -3.95 -2.13
N LEU A 406 -1.21 -4.92 -2.99
CA LEU A 406 -1.84 -6.24 -2.94
C LEU A 406 -1.63 -6.91 -1.58
N ALA A 407 -0.41 -6.85 -1.02
CA ALA A 407 -0.09 -7.49 0.26
C ALA A 407 -0.92 -6.90 1.42
N ALA A 408 -0.95 -5.57 1.53
CA ALA A 408 -1.68 -4.88 2.59
C ALA A 408 -3.20 -4.96 2.40
N ASN A 409 -3.70 -4.86 1.17
CA ASN A 409 -5.13 -4.94 0.86
C ASN A 409 -5.66 -6.34 1.14
N ASN A 410 -5.01 -7.38 0.61
CA ASN A 410 -5.38 -8.78 0.84
C ASN A 410 -5.32 -9.14 2.33
N GLY A 411 -4.21 -8.79 3.00
CA GLY A 411 -4.05 -9.03 4.43
C GLY A 411 -5.14 -8.37 5.27
N GLY A 412 -5.49 -7.11 4.98
CA GLY A 412 -6.55 -6.36 5.66
C GLY A 412 -7.94 -6.93 5.43
N TRP A 413 -8.26 -7.32 4.19
CA TRP A 413 -9.55 -7.96 3.86
C TRP A 413 -9.69 -9.33 4.51
N GLN A 414 -8.65 -10.17 4.46
CA GLN A 414 -8.67 -11.47 5.10
C GLN A 414 -8.70 -11.36 6.63
N TRP A 415 -8.06 -10.32 7.21
CA TRP A 415 -8.20 -10.01 8.63
C TRP A 415 -9.68 -9.74 9.01
N ALA A 416 -10.37 -8.89 8.27
CA ALA A 416 -11.77 -8.55 8.52
C ALA A 416 -12.70 -9.74 8.27
N ALA A 417 -12.42 -10.55 7.24
CA ALA A 417 -13.15 -11.76 6.89
C ALA A 417 -12.86 -12.95 7.83
N SER A 418 -11.86 -12.84 8.72
CA SER A 418 -11.40 -13.93 9.59
C SER A 418 -10.79 -15.12 8.84
N THR A 419 -10.34 -14.92 7.61
CA THR A 419 -9.73 -15.95 6.75
C THR A 419 -8.21 -15.88 6.69
N GLY A 420 -7.63 -14.82 7.25
CA GLY A 420 -6.21 -14.47 7.18
C GLY A 420 -5.32 -15.11 8.23
N CYS A 421 -4.02 -14.83 8.15
CA CYS A 421 -2.97 -15.40 9.02
C CYS A 421 -3.13 -14.97 10.50
N ASP A 422 -3.29 -13.68 10.76
CA ASP A 422 -3.49 -13.10 12.10
C ASP A 422 -4.86 -12.44 12.18
N ALA A 423 -5.87 -13.14 11.68
CA ALA A 423 -7.21 -12.61 11.54
C ALA A 423 -7.94 -12.50 12.88
N GLN A 424 -8.83 -11.53 12.98
CA GLN A 424 -9.72 -11.48 14.14
C GLN A 424 -10.59 -12.75 14.22
N PRO A 425 -10.90 -13.24 15.41
CA PRO A 425 -11.77 -14.39 15.56
C PRO A 425 -13.10 -14.21 14.84
N TRP A 426 -13.57 -15.22 14.13
CA TRP A 426 -14.78 -15.16 13.28
C TRP A 426 -16.06 -14.79 14.06
N PHE A 427 -16.13 -15.07 15.35
CA PHE A 427 -17.26 -14.71 16.24
C PHE A 427 -17.20 -13.25 16.72
N ARG A 428 -16.09 -12.53 16.53
CA ARG A 428 -16.00 -11.08 16.76
C ARG A 428 -16.54 -10.36 15.55
N ILE A 429 -17.76 -9.86 15.65
CA ILE A 429 -18.44 -9.11 14.61
C ILE A 429 -18.58 -7.67 15.11
N PHE A 430 -18.09 -6.72 14.35
CA PHE A 430 -18.22 -5.31 14.71
C PHE A 430 -19.67 -4.88 14.62
N ASN A 431 -20.20 -4.27 15.69
CA ASN A 431 -21.48 -3.58 15.59
C ASN A 431 -21.22 -2.19 14.98
N PRO A 432 -21.75 -1.88 13.79
CA PRO A 432 -21.42 -0.64 13.08
C PRO A 432 -21.87 0.62 13.82
N VAL A 433 -22.96 0.56 14.59
CA VAL A 433 -23.43 1.68 15.42
C VAL A 433 -22.45 1.94 16.57
N THR A 434 -22.05 0.91 17.30
CA THR A 434 -21.07 1.04 18.39
C THR A 434 -19.71 1.52 17.89
N GLN A 435 -19.25 1.05 16.71
CA GLN A 435 -18.02 1.57 16.08
C GLN A 435 -18.16 3.05 15.75
N SER A 436 -19.32 3.44 15.22
CA SER A 436 -19.62 4.82 14.88
C SER A 436 -19.57 5.74 16.13
N GLN A 437 -20.27 5.37 17.18
CA GLN A 437 -20.28 6.11 18.45
C GLN A 437 -18.90 6.23 19.09
N LYS A 438 -18.08 5.18 18.97
CA LYS A 438 -16.73 5.15 19.55
C LYS A 438 -15.73 6.01 18.78
N PHE A 439 -15.74 5.96 17.46
CA PHE A 439 -14.68 6.55 16.63
C PHE A 439 -15.07 7.88 15.97
N ASP A 440 -16.35 8.25 15.99
CA ASP A 440 -16.86 9.55 15.55
C ASP A 440 -17.95 10.08 16.50
N PRO A 441 -17.69 10.18 17.81
CA PRO A 441 -18.73 10.39 18.84
C PRO A 441 -19.57 11.65 18.61
N GLN A 442 -19.02 12.72 18.04
CA GLN A 442 -19.74 13.94 17.67
C GLN A 442 -20.24 13.92 16.21
N GLY A 443 -20.05 12.82 15.48
CA GLY A 443 -20.48 12.68 14.10
C GLY A 443 -19.83 13.65 13.11
N ARG A 444 -18.65 14.16 13.41
CA ARG A 444 -17.95 15.13 12.55
C ARG A 444 -17.59 14.53 11.19
N PHE A 445 -17.14 13.29 11.18
CA PHE A 445 -16.83 12.57 9.96
C PHE A 445 -18.10 12.26 9.17
N ILE A 446 -19.15 11.76 9.84
CA ILE A 446 -20.45 11.48 9.22
C ILE A 446 -21.02 12.75 8.59
N ARG A 447 -21.11 13.86 9.31
CA ARG A 447 -21.67 15.11 8.80
C ARG A 447 -20.90 15.69 7.62
N LYS A 448 -19.58 15.48 7.57
CA LYS A 448 -18.75 15.91 6.44
C LYS A 448 -19.14 15.23 5.14
N TYR A 449 -19.42 13.94 5.17
CA TYR A 449 -19.71 13.16 3.98
C TYR A 449 -21.20 12.95 3.71
N LEU A 450 -22.05 13.10 4.72
CA LEU A 450 -23.50 12.96 4.67
C LEU A 450 -24.18 14.25 5.17
N PRO A 451 -24.09 15.34 4.40
CA PRO A 451 -24.63 16.64 4.82
C PRO A 451 -26.14 16.62 5.06
N GLN A 452 -26.89 15.70 4.43
CA GLN A 452 -28.33 15.50 4.67
C GLN A 452 -28.63 15.04 6.11
N LEU A 453 -27.65 14.50 6.83
CA LEU A 453 -27.79 14.12 8.24
C LEU A 453 -27.25 15.19 9.22
N ALA A 454 -26.74 16.32 8.71
CA ALA A 454 -26.00 17.29 9.52
C ALA A 454 -26.83 17.90 10.67
N ALA A 455 -28.13 18.11 10.46
CA ALA A 455 -29.04 18.68 11.44
C ALA A 455 -29.54 17.66 12.48
N LEU A 456 -29.25 16.35 12.26
CA LEU A 456 -29.73 15.34 13.19
C LEU A 456 -28.96 15.41 14.53
N PRO A 457 -29.63 15.34 15.69
CA PRO A 457 -28.96 15.30 16.99
C PRO A 457 -27.99 14.12 17.11
N ASP A 458 -26.86 14.29 17.81
CA ASP A 458 -25.83 13.25 17.99
C ASP A 458 -26.40 11.92 18.47
N LYS A 459 -27.39 11.97 19.36
CA LYS A 459 -28.08 10.78 19.87
C LYS A 459 -28.61 9.86 18.79
N TYR A 460 -29.09 10.40 17.66
CA TYR A 460 -29.73 9.65 16.58
C TYR A 460 -28.86 9.57 15.32
N LEU A 461 -27.79 10.33 15.24
CA LEU A 461 -26.95 10.42 14.06
C LEU A 461 -26.31 9.07 13.65
N HIS A 462 -25.95 8.25 14.63
CA HIS A 462 -25.32 6.93 14.40
C HIS A 462 -26.30 5.83 14.01
N ALA A 463 -27.61 6.06 14.24
CA ALA A 463 -28.70 5.14 13.92
C ALA A 463 -30.00 5.91 13.65
N PRO A 464 -30.10 6.63 12.50
CA PRO A 464 -31.24 7.51 12.20
C PRO A 464 -32.61 6.84 12.29
N TRP A 465 -32.68 5.55 12.00
CA TRP A 465 -33.92 4.75 12.05
C TRP A 465 -34.47 4.58 13.47
N THR A 466 -33.74 4.97 14.50
CA THR A 466 -34.21 4.96 15.91
C THR A 466 -34.79 6.30 16.34
N ALA A 467 -34.68 7.33 15.49
CA ALA A 467 -35.19 8.66 15.82
C ALA A 467 -36.72 8.72 15.71
N PRO A 468 -37.42 9.45 16.61
CA PRO A 468 -38.81 9.77 16.42
C PRO A 468 -39.06 10.52 15.11
N GLU A 469 -40.22 10.30 14.49
CA GLU A 469 -40.57 10.91 13.21
C GLU A 469 -40.51 12.44 13.24
N ALA A 470 -40.94 13.06 14.32
CA ALA A 470 -40.85 14.51 14.53
C ALA A 470 -39.39 15.00 14.47
N VAL A 471 -38.44 14.27 15.09
CA VAL A 471 -37.01 14.64 15.08
C VAL A 471 -36.41 14.49 13.67
N LEU A 472 -36.83 13.46 12.93
CA LEU A 472 -36.42 13.28 11.53
C LEU A 472 -36.95 14.42 10.67
N ALA A 473 -38.22 14.78 10.84
CA ALA A 473 -38.85 15.87 10.10
C ALA A 473 -38.17 17.21 10.37
N ASP A 474 -37.92 17.55 11.65
CA ASP A 474 -37.21 18.76 12.06
C ASP A 474 -35.79 18.83 11.48
N ALA A 475 -35.12 17.68 11.36
CA ALA A 475 -33.79 17.59 10.74
C ALA A 475 -33.83 17.50 9.21
N GLY A 476 -35.01 17.48 8.57
CA GLY A 476 -35.19 17.34 7.14
C GLY A 476 -34.81 15.94 6.60
N VAL A 477 -34.75 14.93 7.46
CA VAL A 477 -34.39 13.55 7.09
C VAL A 477 -35.66 12.73 6.80
N ARG A 478 -35.70 12.13 5.62
CA ARG A 478 -36.77 11.20 5.21
C ARG A 478 -36.17 9.85 4.86
N LEU A 479 -36.34 8.89 5.79
CA LEU A 479 -35.82 7.53 5.60
C LEU A 479 -36.51 6.79 4.45
N GLY A 480 -35.69 6.33 3.49
CA GLY A 480 -36.17 5.71 2.25
C GLY A 480 -36.33 6.69 1.08
N ASP A 481 -36.09 8.00 1.32
CA ASP A 481 -36.11 9.05 0.30
C ASP A 481 -34.72 9.73 0.21
N ASN A 482 -34.38 10.66 1.10
CA ASN A 482 -33.09 11.36 1.05
C ASN A 482 -31.98 10.68 1.88
N TYR A 483 -32.32 9.70 2.72
CA TYR A 483 -31.38 8.80 3.36
C TYR A 483 -31.96 7.38 3.43
N PRO A 484 -31.20 6.32 3.09
CA PRO A 484 -31.74 4.95 3.05
C PRO A 484 -32.10 4.43 4.44
N ARG A 485 -33.06 3.49 4.47
CA ARG A 485 -33.28 2.64 5.64
C ARG A 485 -32.16 1.59 5.73
N PRO A 486 -31.83 1.07 6.94
CA PRO A 486 -30.80 0.05 7.07
C PRO A 486 -31.13 -1.20 6.24
N LEU A 487 -30.17 -1.65 5.43
CA LEU A 487 -30.30 -2.83 4.56
C LEU A 487 -30.54 -4.12 5.35
N VAL A 488 -29.97 -4.21 6.53
CA VAL A 488 -30.04 -5.37 7.43
C VAL A 488 -30.18 -4.91 8.88
N GLN A 489 -30.72 -5.78 9.72
CA GLN A 489 -30.68 -5.62 11.17
C GLN A 489 -29.43 -6.34 11.69
N HIS A 490 -28.53 -5.62 12.36
CA HIS A 490 -27.24 -6.14 12.81
C HIS A 490 -27.36 -7.45 13.61
N ASP A 491 -28.29 -7.52 14.57
CA ASP A 491 -28.44 -8.72 15.42
C ASP A 491 -28.83 -9.96 14.62
N VAL A 492 -29.71 -9.80 13.62
CA VAL A 492 -30.11 -10.88 12.71
C VAL A 492 -28.93 -11.28 11.82
N ALA A 493 -28.26 -10.31 11.22
CA ALA A 493 -27.09 -10.52 10.36
C ALA A 493 -25.96 -11.23 11.12
N ARG A 494 -25.71 -10.82 12.37
CA ARG A 494 -24.74 -11.46 13.25
C ARG A 494 -25.04 -12.96 13.45
N GLN A 495 -26.29 -13.33 13.72
CA GLN A 495 -26.66 -14.74 13.88
C GLN A 495 -26.46 -15.53 12.57
N GLN A 496 -26.84 -14.95 11.43
CA GLN A 496 -26.63 -15.58 10.12
C GLN A 496 -25.15 -15.82 9.85
N THR A 497 -24.30 -14.86 10.19
CA THR A 497 -22.84 -14.98 10.03
C THR A 497 -22.26 -16.05 10.95
N LEU A 498 -22.67 -16.13 12.20
CA LEU A 498 -22.23 -17.21 13.09
C LEU A 498 -22.53 -18.59 12.51
N ARG A 499 -23.74 -18.78 11.94
CA ARG A 499 -24.11 -20.03 11.25
C ARG A 499 -23.28 -20.27 10.00
N ARG A 500 -23.04 -19.22 9.19
CA ARG A 500 -22.24 -19.30 7.96
C ARG A 500 -20.83 -19.82 8.22
N TYR A 501 -20.20 -19.40 9.31
CA TYR A 501 -18.84 -19.82 9.68
C TYR A 501 -18.76 -21.18 10.39
N GLU A 502 -19.86 -21.81 10.74
CA GLU A 502 -19.86 -23.15 11.38
C GLU A 502 -19.24 -24.24 10.48
N VAL A 503 -19.34 -24.09 9.16
CA VAL A 503 -18.71 -25.00 8.19
C VAL A 503 -17.20 -25.13 8.41
N VAL A 504 -16.52 -24.07 8.82
CA VAL A 504 -15.07 -24.07 9.09
C VAL A 504 -14.71 -25.09 10.18
N LYS A 505 -15.55 -25.19 11.25
CA LYS A 505 -15.33 -26.18 12.32
C LYS A 505 -15.53 -27.60 11.83
N GLN A 506 -16.45 -27.81 10.88
CA GLN A 506 -16.74 -29.14 10.32
C GLN A 506 -15.60 -29.63 9.44
N VAL A 507 -15.08 -28.75 8.57
CA VAL A 507 -13.91 -29.04 7.71
C VAL A 507 -12.67 -29.33 8.54
N ALA A 508 -12.35 -28.50 9.52
CA ALA A 508 -11.20 -28.70 10.41
C ALA A 508 -11.27 -30.04 11.18
N LYS A 509 -12.48 -30.48 11.60
CA LYS A 509 -12.67 -31.79 12.25
C LYS A 509 -12.47 -32.98 11.29
N GLN A 510 -12.80 -32.81 10.00
CA GLN A 510 -12.61 -33.85 8.98
C GLN A 510 -11.14 -34.01 8.63
N GLU A 511 -10.39 -32.91 8.50
CA GLU A 511 -8.94 -32.92 8.25
C GLU A 511 -8.17 -33.65 9.37
N VAL A 512 -8.51 -33.37 10.64
CA VAL A 512 -7.89 -34.06 11.80
C VAL A 512 -8.22 -35.56 11.81
N LYS A 513 -9.45 -35.96 11.45
CA LYS A 513 -9.82 -37.38 11.36
C LYS A 513 -9.16 -38.10 10.19
N GLY A 514 -8.98 -37.42 9.04
CA GLY A 514 -8.31 -37.96 7.88
C GLY A 514 -6.80 -38.15 8.09
N ALA A 515 -6.16 -37.25 8.83
CA ALA A 515 -4.73 -37.38 9.18
C ALA A 515 -4.45 -38.51 10.19
N GLY A 516 -5.38 -38.76 11.15
CA GLY A 516 -5.25 -39.84 12.11
C GLY A 516 -5.66 -41.24 11.59
N ALA A 517 -6.10 -41.35 10.34
CA ALA A 517 -6.45 -42.63 9.70
C ALA A 517 -5.36 -43.15 8.73
N GLN A 518 -4.26 -42.40 8.59
CA GLN A 518 -3.10 -42.75 7.74
C GLN A 518 -1.84 -43.14 8.55
N ASP A 519 -1.89 -43.07 9.88
CA ASP A 519 -0.93 -43.67 10.80
C ASP A 519 -1.47 -45.03 11.31
#